data_12864e8c49ac00e3162d774eb2d65020
#
_entry.id   12864e8c49ac00e3162d774eb2d65020
#
_cell.length_a   1.000
_cell.length_b   1.000
_cell.length_c   1.000
_cell.angle_alpha   90.00
_cell.angle_beta   90.00
_cell.angle_gamma   90.00
#
_symmetry.space_group_name_H-M   'P 1'
#
loop_
_entity.id
_entity.type
_entity.pdbx_description
1 polymer ?
#
loop_
_entity_poly.entity_id
_entity_poly.type
_entity_poly.pdbx_seq_one_letter_code
_entity_poly.pdbx_strand_id
1 'polypeptide(L)'
;MNEFILAMILLCLFGFCVLYYRMNRIQPEPAEPDDDRYSIAAILLFVREAFNDILKTNLYEMNITREEFDKRVHNRNQLRKALKTCTYGDMNAKNYIRDFIKDILVKRYNINEGNIHRIISFDNPDKLTVQDKFEILLYHSKKLHGYRALEALIIENHLDRPVMVADGVSFKVTADDIERIFLQKQHLYCFEDKLNIIAQRVYQLYKGYGVIDEIRDMRIDGVSGGVSGIPSTFHEEVDLSVGISIVSSLPSSYDSIWVFFKGKTIHLSFLSFGSESELIRVCKNIYRYNYPGQLSESNGYKVNEMKDGSRVVVVRPPFAESWAFFVRKFDSIEKAEVQELIIDKGKEIPIELIKWLVKGCRVTAVTGSQGTGKTTLLMAIIKYISPAFTLRIQELAFELHLRKIYPERNILTFRETPTISGQEGLDLQKKTDGTVNILGEVATAPVSAWMLQMAQVASLFTLFTHHAKTTENLVKALRNNLLQTGAFSNEKIAEQQVADVINFDIHLTKDITGHRYIERITEILPVESVGYPNLTASGGEALNTEFLTAAREFFVRMTDRKIFETRDIVVWENGCYKGVGRLSEGQIASIEQTLTSDEREE
;
A
#
# COMPACT_ATOMS: atom_id res chain seq x y z
N MET A 1 -56.48 -48.38 -15.94
CA MET A 1 -57.29 -47.22 -15.52
C MET A 1 -56.50 -46.25 -14.59
N ASN A 2 -55.66 -46.75 -13.69
CA ASN A 2 -54.87 -45.88 -12.75
C ASN A 2 -53.74 -45.09 -13.42
N GLU A 3 -53.04 -45.66 -14.41
CA GLU A 3 -51.93 -44.96 -15.05
C GLU A 3 -52.40 -43.77 -15.94
N PHE A 4 -53.58 -43.90 -16.55
CA PHE A 4 -54.16 -42.82 -17.37
C PHE A 4 -54.61 -41.64 -16.50
N ILE A 5 -55.14 -41.89 -15.30
CA ILE A 5 -55.53 -40.87 -14.32
C ILE A 5 -54.31 -40.17 -13.76
N LEU A 6 -53.23 -40.90 -13.48
CA LEU A 6 -51.95 -40.32 -13.00
C LEU A 6 -51.30 -39.44 -14.05
N ALA A 7 -51.29 -39.83 -15.34
CA ALA A 7 -50.78 -39.05 -16.43
C ALA A 7 -51.58 -37.73 -16.64
N MET A 8 -52.91 -37.79 -16.50
CA MET A 8 -53.77 -36.60 -16.60
C MET A 8 -53.53 -35.64 -15.40
N ILE A 9 -53.34 -36.13 -14.18
CA ILE A 9 -53.01 -35.29 -13.02
C ILE A 9 -51.65 -34.61 -13.18
N LEU A 10 -50.64 -35.31 -13.69
CA LEU A 10 -49.31 -34.73 -13.98
C LEU A 10 -49.36 -33.68 -15.06
N LEU A 11 -50.17 -33.87 -16.11
CA LEU A 11 -50.39 -32.90 -17.16
C LEU A 11 -51.11 -31.64 -16.69
N CYS A 12 -52.11 -31.81 -15.80
CA CYS A 12 -52.79 -30.67 -15.17
C CYS A 12 -51.89 -29.91 -14.23
N LEU A 13 -51.07 -30.60 -13.41
CA LEU A 13 -50.06 -29.98 -12.56
C LEU A 13 -48.99 -29.23 -13.35
N PHE A 14 -48.50 -29.80 -14.43
CA PHE A 14 -47.57 -29.12 -15.36
C PHE A 14 -48.20 -27.89 -16.00
N GLY A 15 -49.46 -27.97 -16.47
CA GLY A 15 -50.20 -26.84 -16.98
C GLY A 15 -50.41 -25.74 -15.95
N PHE A 16 -50.70 -26.14 -14.69
CA PHE A 16 -50.84 -25.19 -13.58
C PHE A 16 -49.50 -24.52 -13.20
N CYS A 17 -48.41 -25.24 -13.20
CA CYS A 17 -47.05 -24.69 -12.98
C CYS A 17 -46.66 -23.72 -14.11
N VAL A 18 -46.96 -24.02 -15.37
CA VAL A 18 -46.69 -23.12 -16.51
C VAL A 18 -47.57 -21.87 -16.44
N LEU A 19 -48.84 -22.00 -16.08
CA LEU A 19 -49.75 -20.87 -15.85
C LEU A 19 -49.30 -20.02 -14.66
N TYR A 20 -48.96 -20.65 -13.53
CA TYR A 20 -48.42 -19.98 -12.33
C TYR A 20 -47.11 -19.24 -12.64
N TYR A 21 -46.20 -19.86 -13.41
CA TYR A 21 -44.93 -19.22 -13.84
C TYR A 21 -45.21 -18.06 -14.82
N ARG A 22 -46.23 -18.16 -15.69
CA ARG A 22 -46.64 -17.05 -16.56
C ARG A 22 -47.33 -15.92 -15.80
N MET A 23 -48.17 -16.22 -14.82
CA MET A 23 -48.86 -15.23 -13.98
C MET A 23 -47.94 -14.53 -12.99
N ASN A 24 -46.95 -15.23 -12.48
CA ASN A 24 -45.91 -14.66 -11.56
C ASN A 24 -44.72 -14.04 -12.31
N ARG A 25 -44.64 -14.07 -13.60
CA ARG A 25 -43.87 -13.04 -14.30
C ARG A 25 -44.60 -11.73 -14.05
N ILE A 26 -44.28 -11.09 -12.93
CA ILE A 26 -44.40 -9.64 -12.81
C ILE A 26 -43.57 -9.11 -13.96
N GLN A 27 -44.23 -8.76 -15.09
CA GLN A 27 -43.61 -7.86 -16.04
C GLN A 27 -43.34 -6.62 -15.21
N PRO A 28 -42.06 -6.18 -15.06
CA PRO A 28 -41.85 -4.83 -14.60
C PRO A 28 -42.74 -3.97 -15.51
N GLU A 29 -43.55 -3.08 -14.92
CA GLU A 29 -44.26 -2.05 -15.70
C GLU A 29 -43.28 -1.55 -16.74
N PRO A 30 -43.64 -1.49 -18.03
CA PRO A 30 -42.77 -0.98 -19.04
C PRO A 30 -42.40 0.43 -18.58
N ALA A 31 -41.15 0.62 -18.08
CA ALA A 31 -40.59 1.92 -17.86
C ALA A 31 -40.87 2.73 -19.14
N GLU A 32 -41.40 3.94 -18.99
CA GLU A 32 -41.67 4.79 -20.13
C GLU A 32 -40.43 4.79 -21.04
N PRO A 33 -40.52 4.52 -22.34
CA PRO A 33 -39.39 4.24 -23.24
C PRO A 33 -38.35 5.38 -23.29
N ASP A 34 -38.65 6.52 -22.69
CA ASP A 34 -37.78 7.71 -22.64
C ASP A 34 -36.90 7.77 -21.36
N ASP A 35 -37.25 7.04 -20.31
CA ASP A 35 -36.48 7.04 -19.03
C ASP A 35 -35.25 6.11 -19.09
N ASP A 36 -35.29 5.06 -19.87
CA ASP A 36 -34.18 4.11 -20.04
C ASP A 36 -32.96 4.74 -20.72
N ARG A 37 -33.17 5.73 -21.59
CA ARG A 37 -32.12 6.47 -22.30
C ARG A 37 -31.17 7.22 -21.32
N TYR A 38 -31.68 7.75 -20.21
CA TYR A 38 -30.88 8.54 -19.25
C TYR A 38 -30.23 7.68 -18.16
N SER A 39 -30.36 6.36 -18.23
CA SER A 39 -29.64 5.48 -17.32
C SER A 39 -28.14 5.53 -17.58
N ILE A 40 -27.33 5.41 -16.51
CA ILE A 40 -25.87 5.34 -16.63
C ILE A 40 -25.44 4.18 -17.54
N ALA A 41 -26.18 3.07 -17.54
CA ALA A 41 -25.91 1.92 -18.40
C ALA A 41 -26.07 2.24 -19.89
N ALA A 42 -27.15 2.93 -20.26
CA ALA A 42 -27.41 3.35 -21.65
C ALA A 42 -26.36 4.36 -22.14
N ILE A 43 -26.00 5.32 -21.28
CA ILE A 43 -24.97 6.31 -21.58
C ILE A 43 -23.60 5.63 -21.76
N LEU A 44 -23.26 4.67 -20.88
CA LEU A 44 -22.02 3.90 -20.97
C LEU A 44 -21.93 3.12 -22.29
N LEU A 45 -23.03 2.48 -22.70
CA LEU A 45 -23.10 1.76 -23.98
C LEU A 45 -22.87 2.71 -25.16
N PHE A 46 -23.58 3.84 -25.20
CA PHE A 46 -23.40 4.85 -26.23
C PHE A 46 -21.97 5.40 -26.30
N VAL A 47 -21.36 5.69 -25.15
CA VAL A 47 -19.98 6.16 -25.09
C VAL A 47 -19.02 5.11 -25.64
N ARG A 48 -19.22 3.81 -25.32
CA ARG A 48 -18.44 2.70 -25.88
C ARG A 48 -18.53 2.62 -27.40
N GLU A 49 -19.76 2.73 -27.93
CA GLU A 49 -20.00 2.74 -29.38
C GLU A 49 -19.34 3.95 -30.03
N ALA A 50 -19.52 5.15 -29.48
CA ALA A 50 -18.90 6.36 -30.00
C ALA A 50 -17.37 6.28 -30.07
N PHE A 51 -16.72 5.73 -29.04
CA PHE A 51 -15.27 5.49 -29.08
C PHE A 51 -14.89 4.45 -30.14
N ASN A 52 -15.65 3.35 -30.24
CA ASN A 52 -15.40 2.32 -31.25
C ASN A 52 -15.51 2.87 -32.67
N ASP A 53 -16.53 3.68 -32.95
CA ASP A 53 -16.73 4.31 -34.24
C ASP A 53 -15.55 5.20 -34.62
N ILE A 54 -15.12 6.08 -33.70
CA ILE A 54 -13.95 6.97 -33.94
C ILE A 54 -12.69 6.17 -34.23
N LEU A 55 -12.48 5.04 -33.51
CA LEU A 55 -11.28 4.22 -33.67
C LEU A 55 -11.29 3.34 -34.91
N LYS A 56 -12.49 2.91 -35.38
CA LYS A 56 -12.68 1.98 -36.53
C LYS A 56 -12.97 2.69 -37.86
N THR A 57 -13.40 3.96 -37.81
CA THR A 57 -13.74 4.71 -39.05
C THR A 57 -12.61 4.66 -40.06
N ASN A 58 -12.93 4.27 -41.30
CA ASN A 58 -11.98 4.25 -42.39
C ASN A 58 -11.76 5.69 -42.90
N LEU A 59 -10.67 6.31 -42.53
CA LEU A 59 -10.34 7.68 -42.92
C LEU A 59 -10.02 7.84 -44.42
N TYR A 60 -9.67 6.74 -45.13
CA TYR A 60 -9.34 6.76 -46.54
C TYR A 60 -10.58 6.87 -47.43
N GLU A 61 -11.76 6.49 -46.94
CA GLU A 61 -13.04 6.59 -47.64
C GLU A 61 -13.71 7.96 -47.47
N MET A 62 -13.16 8.81 -46.59
CA MET A 62 -13.68 10.15 -46.37
C MET A 62 -12.99 11.11 -47.35
N ASN A 63 -13.77 11.80 -48.20
CA ASN A 63 -13.27 12.86 -49.12
C ASN A 63 -12.84 14.10 -48.32
N ILE A 64 -11.68 14.01 -47.61
CA ILE A 64 -11.13 15.07 -46.77
C ILE A 64 -9.75 15.52 -47.32
N THR A 65 -9.36 16.75 -46.99
CA THR A 65 -8.04 17.26 -47.36
C THR A 65 -6.93 16.48 -46.66
N ARG A 66 -5.72 16.51 -47.24
CA ARG A 66 -4.54 15.84 -46.64
C ARG A 66 -4.23 16.35 -45.24
N GLU A 67 -4.34 17.65 -45.00
CA GLU A 67 -4.13 18.25 -43.68
C GLU A 67 -5.17 17.76 -42.66
N GLU A 68 -6.43 17.67 -43.08
CA GLU A 68 -7.51 17.16 -42.21
C GLU A 68 -7.35 15.65 -41.95
N PHE A 69 -6.91 14.90 -42.96
CA PHE A 69 -6.58 13.48 -42.80
C PHE A 69 -5.46 13.29 -41.76
N ASP A 70 -4.35 13.99 -41.90
CA ASP A 70 -3.20 13.89 -40.98
C ASP A 70 -3.60 14.29 -39.55
N LYS A 71 -4.39 15.34 -39.39
CA LYS A 71 -4.95 15.77 -38.10
C LYS A 71 -5.84 14.70 -37.47
N ARG A 72 -6.73 14.07 -38.25
CA ARG A 72 -7.63 13.00 -37.76
C ARG A 72 -6.83 11.74 -37.40
N VAL A 73 -5.82 11.37 -38.17
CA VAL A 73 -4.91 10.25 -37.86
C VAL A 73 -4.17 10.53 -36.57
N HIS A 74 -3.62 11.73 -36.40
CA HIS A 74 -2.93 12.14 -35.17
C HIS A 74 -3.86 12.04 -33.95
N ASN A 75 -5.03 12.66 -34.00
CA ASN A 75 -6.01 12.65 -32.92
C ASN A 75 -6.46 11.22 -32.57
N ARG A 76 -6.69 10.37 -33.57
CA ARG A 76 -7.05 8.96 -33.36
C ARG A 76 -5.93 8.18 -32.66
N ASN A 77 -4.69 8.40 -33.04
CA ASN A 77 -3.55 7.76 -32.41
C ASN A 77 -3.36 8.24 -30.97
N GLN A 78 -3.56 9.53 -30.71
CA GLN A 78 -3.53 10.13 -29.38
C GLN A 78 -4.64 9.54 -28.49
N LEU A 79 -5.87 9.44 -29.02
CA LEU A 79 -7.00 8.82 -28.33
C LEU A 79 -6.74 7.33 -28.01
N ARG A 80 -6.21 6.56 -28.99
CA ARG A 80 -5.85 5.15 -28.79
C ARG A 80 -4.79 4.99 -27.71
N LYS A 81 -3.76 5.85 -27.70
CA LYS A 81 -2.74 5.87 -26.66
C LYS A 81 -3.34 6.19 -25.28
N ALA A 82 -4.19 7.22 -25.21
CA ALA A 82 -4.83 7.63 -23.95
C ALA A 82 -5.75 6.54 -23.39
N LEU A 83 -6.59 5.90 -24.23
CA LEU A 83 -7.46 4.78 -23.84
C LEU A 83 -6.69 3.55 -23.31
N LYS A 84 -5.44 3.40 -23.70
CA LYS A 84 -4.56 2.35 -23.18
C LYS A 84 -3.89 2.78 -21.88
N THR A 85 -3.36 4.00 -21.82
CA THR A 85 -2.55 4.46 -20.68
C THR A 85 -3.37 4.92 -19.49
N CYS A 86 -4.65 5.32 -19.69
CA CYS A 86 -5.52 5.70 -18.57
C CYS A 86 -5.79 4.53 -17.60
N THR A 87 -5.76 3.28 -18.10
CA THR A 87 -5.88 2.08 -17.25
C THR A 87 -4.61 1.74 -16.47
N TYR A 88 -3.56 2.56 -16.58
CA TYR A 88 -2.27 2.36 -15.89
C TYR A 88 -2.06 3.31 -14.71
N GLY A 89 -3.08 4.11 -14.37
CA GLY A 89 -2.96 5.17 -13.36
C GLY A 89 -2.35 6.47 -13.91
N ASP A 90 -2.42 6.68 -15.23
CA ASP A 90 -1.97 7.93 -15.87
C ASP A 90 -3.04 9.02 -15.74
N MET A 91 -2.82 10.00 -14.87
CA MET A 91 -3.76 11.08 -14.61
C MET A 91 -4.02 11.98 -15.82
N ASN A 92 -3.00 12.23 -16.66
CA ASN A 92 -3.17 13.05 -17.86
C ASN A 92 -4.04 12.33 -18.89
N ALA A 93 -3.80 11.03 -19.07
CA ALA A 93 -4.62 10.21 -19.94
C ALA A 93 -6.06 10.07 -19.42
N LYS A 94 -6.25 9.91 -18.10
CA LYS A 94 -7.57 9.90 -17.45
C LYS A 94 -8.32 11.19 -17.74
N ASN A 95 -7.71 12.34 -17.48
CA ASN A 95 -8.34 13.65 -17.71
C ASN A 95 -8.71 13.84 -19.19
N TYR A 96 -7.82 13.49 -20.10
CA TYR A 96 -8.08 13.55 -21.55
C TYR A 96 -9.30 12.71 -21.96
N ILE A 97 -9.40 11.46 -21.48
CA ILE A 97 -10.56 10.59 -21.78
C ILE A 97 -11.83 11.11 -21.14
N ARG A 98 -11.78 11.61 -19.92
CA ARG A 98 -12.94 12.19 -19.23
C ARG A 98 -13.46 13.44 -19.95
N ASP A 99 -12.56 14.33 -20.40
CA ASP A 99 -12.95 15.51 -21.19
C ASP A 99 -13.54 15.11 -22.55
N PHE A 100 -13.01 14.05 -23.16
CA PHE A 100 -13.57 13.50 -24.39
C PHE A 100 -14.98 12.90 -24.17
N ILE A 101 -15.22 12.24 -23.02
CA ILE A 101 -16.55 11.77 -22.63
C ILE A 101 -17.51 12.95 -22.49
N LYS A 102 -17.12 14.06 -21.84
CA LYS A 102 -17.95 15.28 -21.75
C LYS A 102 -18.35 15.78 -23.14
N ASP A 103 -17.40 15.85 -24.06
CA ASP A 103 -17.66 16.25 -25.44
C ASP A 103 -18.68 15.33 -26.15
N ILE A 104 -18.56 14.01 -25.95
CA ILE A 104 -19.54 13.05 -26.50
C ILE A 104 -20.92 13.29 -25.87
N LEU A 105 -21.02 13.46 -24.57
CA LEU A 105 -22.27 13.66 -23.86
C LEU A 105 -23.00 14.93 -24.32
N VAL A 106 -22.29 16.04 -24.48
CA VAL A 106 -22.87 17.31 -24.90
C VAL A 106 -23.18 17.31 -26.39
N LYS A 107 -22.19 16.96 -27.24
CA LYS A 107 -22.29 17.16 -28.71
C LYS A 107 -23.03 16.05 -29.44
N ARG A 108 -22.98 14.80 -28.94
CA ARG A 108 -23.57 13.64 -29.60
C ARG A 108 -24.78 13.09 -28.88
N TYR A 109 -24.74 13.03 -27.54
CA TYR A 109 -25.87 12.53 -26.73
C TYR A 109 -26.88 13.63 -26.41
N ASN A 110 -26.54 14.90 -26.65
CA ASN A 110 -27.36 16.07 -26.45
C ASN A 110 -27.78 16.30 -25.00
N ILE A 111 -26.83 16.10 -24.06
CA ILE A 111 -27.00 16.45 -22.63
C ILE A 111 -26.89 17.96 -22.50
N ASN A 112 -27.86 18.56 -21.80
CA ASN A 112 -27.95 19.99 -21.52
C ASN A 112 -28.56 20.24 -20.13
N GLU A 113 -28.67 21.50 -19.71
CA GLU A 113 -29.22 21.87 -18.42
C GLU A 113 -30.63 21.32 -18.15
N GLY A 114 -31.47 21.22 -19.18
CA GLY A 114 -32.85 20.78 -19.05
C GLY A 114 -33.03 19.27 -18.84
N ASN A 115 -32.03 18.45 -19.21
CA ASN A 115 -32.16 16.99 -19.14
C ASN A 115 -31.11 16.27 -18.26
N ILE A 116 -30.06 16.96 -17.83
CA ILE A 116 -28.97 16.36 -17.03
C ILE A 116 -29.44 15.77 -15.69
N HIS A 117 -30.47 16.36 -15.08
CA HIS A 117 -31.05 15.88 -13.82
C HIS A 117 -31.78 14.53 -13.96
N ARG A 118 -32.08 14.07 -15.18
CA ARG A 118 -32.66 12.75 -15.45
C ARG A 118 -31.61 11.63 -15.27
N ILE A 119 -30.34 11.94 -15.37
CA ILE A 119 -29.23 10.98 -15.20
C ILE A 119 -28.92 10.78 -13.72
N ILE A 120 -28.67 11.88 -13.01
CA ILE A 120 -28.49 11.94 -11.56
C ILE A 120 -29.36 13.09 -11.05
N SER A 121 -30.25 12.82 -10.10
CA SER A 121 -31.26 13.77 -9.62
C SER A 121 -30.66 14.82 -8.69
N PHE A 122 -29.72 15.65 -9.18
CA PHE A 122 -29.02 16.65 -8.37
C PHE A 122 -29.96 17.64 -7.65
N ASP A 123 -31.12 17.89 -8.23
CA ASP A 123 -32.10 18.86 -7.73
C ASP A 123 -33.08 18.22 -6.70
N ASN A 124 -32.98 16.90 -6.48
CA ASN A 124 -33.79 16.17 -5.51
C ASN A 124 -32.93 15.23 -4.66
N PRO A 125 -32.46 15.71 -3.48
CA PRO A 125 -31.58 14.94 -2.58
C PRO A 125 -32.12 13.58 -2.14
N ASP A 126 -33.46 13.44 -2.06
CA ASP A 126 -34.10 12.19 -1.62
C ASP A 126 -34.00 11.06 -2.66
N LYS A 127 -33.80 11.43 -3.94
CA LYS A 127 -33.59 10.47 -5.05
C LYS A 127 -32.13 10.11 -5.26
N LEU A 128 -31.19 10.77 -4.59
CA LEU A 128 -29.76 10.48 -4.70
C LEU A 128 -29.44 9.22 -3.88
N THR A 129 -28.71 8.30 -4.49
CA THR A 129 -28.12 7.17 -3.76
C THR A 129 -27.00 7.66 -2.83
N VAL A 130 -26.64 6.85 -1.85
CA VAL A 130 -25.51 7.18 -0.94
C VAL A 130 -24.20 7.33 -1.71
N GLN A 131 -24.01 6.54 -2.77
CA GLN A 131 -22.87 6.68 -3.67
C GLN A 131 -22.90 8.04 -4.41
N ASP A 132 -24.05 8.49 -4.90
CA ASP A 132 -24.16 9.80 -5.56
C ASP A 132 -23.78 10.92 -4.58
N LYS A 133 -24.31 10.88 -3.36
CA LYS A 133 -24.01 11.84 -2.31
C LYS A 133 -22.53 11.89 -1.99
N PHE A 134 -21.89 10.71 -1.85
CA PHE A 134 -20.43 10.63 -1.62
C PHE A 134 -19.62 11.19 -2.79
N GLU A 135 -19.93 10.82 -4.04
CA GLU A 135 -19.21 11.33 -5.20
C GLU A 135 -19.35 12.85 -5.37
N ILE A 136 -20.52 13.39 -5.05
CA ILE A 136 -20.77 14.83 -5.01
C ILE A 136 -19.92 15.50 -3.91
N LEU A 137 -19.92 14.96 -2.69
CA LEU A 137 -19.08 15.47 -1.59
C LEU A 137 -17.60 15.43 -1.94
N LEU A 138 -17.15 14.33 -2.52
CA LEU A 138 -15.75 14.15 -2.93
C LEU A 138 -15.37 15.15 -4.05
N TYR A 139 -16.26 15.37 -5.02
CA TYR A 139 -16.05 16.34 -6.10
C TYR A 139 -15.89 17.76 -5.56
N HIS A 140 -16.76 18.19 -4.64
CA HIS A 140 -16.65 19.53 -4.01
C HIS A 140 -15.40 19.67 -3.16
N SER A 141 -15.10 18.66 -2.34
CA SER A 141 -13.86 18.64 -1.57
C SER A 141 -12.63 18.72 -2.48
N LYS A 142 -12.68 18.06 -3.66
CA LYS A 142 -11.60 18.09 -4.64
C LYS A 142 -11.38 19.46 -5.27
N LYS A 143 -12.42 20.25 -5.47
CA LYS A 143 -12.29 21.65 -5.91
C LYS A 143 -11.52 22.52 -4.91
N LEU A 144 -11.65 22.24 -3.61
CA LEU A 144 -11.02 23.00 -2.54
C LEU A 144 -9.62 22.47 -2.17
N HIS A 145 -9.47 21.16 -2.10
CA HIS A 145 -8.30 20.48 -1.53
C HIS A 145 -7.50 19.64 -2.55
N GLY A 146 -7.92 19.60 -3.84
CA GLY A 146 -7.26 18.81 -4.86
C GLY A 146 -7.20 17.33 -4.48
N TYR A 147 -6.03 16.71 -4.57
CA TYR A 147 -5.82 15.29 -4.23
C TYR A 147 -5.88 14.99 -2.72
N ARG A 148 -5.98 16.00 -1.86
CA ARG A 148 -6.21 15.85 -0.41
C ARG A 148 -7.70 15.82 -0.04
N ALA A 149 -8.59 15.77 -1.00
CA ALA A 149 -10.04 15.86 -0.80
C ALA A 149 -10.58 14.80 0.16
N LEU A 150 -10.19 13.55 -0.01
CA LEU A 150 -10.63 12.46 0.87
C LEU A 150 -10.01 12.59 2.28
N GLU A 151 -8.75 13.00 2.37
CA GLU A 151 -8.11 13.33 3.66
C GLU A 151 -8.88 14.41 4.41
N ALA A 152 -9.23 15.51 3.71
CA ALA A 152 -10.02 16.60 4.29
C ALA A 152 -11.40 16.10 4.77
N LEU A 153 -12.11 15.34 3.93
CA LEU A 153 -13.41 14.77 4.31
C LEU A 153 -13.32 13.88 5.55
N ILE A 154 -12.30 13.03 5.64
CA ILE A 154 -12.10 12.13 6.78
C ILE A 154 -11.81 12.93 8.05
N ILE A 155 -10.90 13.90 8.00
CA ILE A 155 -10.46 14.64 9.17
C ILE A 155 -11.56 15.61 9.67
N GLU A 156 -12.13 16.42 8.77
CA GLU A 156 -13.15 17.40 9.12
C GLU A 156 -14.41 16.77 9.73
N ASN A 157 -14.76 15.57 9.30
CA ASN A 157 -15.97 14.88 9.74
C ASN A 157 -15.70 13.73 10.72
N HIS A 158 -14.46 13.57 11.17
CA HIS A 158 -14.05 12.51 12.11
C HIS A 158 -14.44 11.10 11.65
N LEU A 159 -14.31 10.82 10.35
CA LEU A 159 -14.67 9.52 9.76
C LEU A 159 -13.66 8.41 10.11
N ASP A 160 -12.53 8.77 10.67
CA ASP A 160 -11.49 7.87 11.17
C ASP A 160 -11.59 7.61 12.68
N ARG A 161 -12.75 7.94 13.29
CA ARG A 161 -13.01 7.64 14.71
C ARG A 161 -13.20 6.14 14.92
N PRO A 162 -12.75 5.62 16.06
CA PRO A 162 -13.01 4.22 16.43
C PRO A 162 -14.51 4.02 16.71
N VAL A 163 -15.06 2.94 16.16
CA VAL A 163 -16.43 2.49 16.40
C VAL A 163 -16.36 1.18 17.18
N MET A 164 -17.08 1.12 18.30
CA MET A 164 -17.20 -0.11 19.09
C MET A 164 -18.10 -1.09 18.34
N VAL A 165 -17.59 -2.28 18.08
CA VAL A 165 -18.32 -3.43 17.55
C VAL A 165 -18.31 -4.54 18.59
N ALA A 166 -19.12 -5.59 18.40
CA ALA A 166 -19.26 -6.67 19.39
C ALA A 166 -17.91 -7.28 19.81
N ASP A 167 -16.96 -7.38 18.88
CA ASP A 167 -15.65 -8.03 19.06
C ASP A 167 -14.49 -7.05 19.30
N GLY A 168 -14.77 -5.74 19.50
CA GLY A 168 -13.71 -4.76 19.77
C GLY A 168 -13.89 -3.43 19.03
N VAL A 169 -12.77 -2.84 18.59
CA VAL A 169 -12.73 -1.54 17.92
C VAL A 169 -12.54 -1.73 16.42
N SER A 170 -13.36 -1.06 15.62
CA SER A 170 -13.27 -1.01 14.16
C SER A 170 -13.31 0.44 13.66
N PHE A 171 -12.82 0.68 12.45
CA PHE A 171 -12.97 1.96 11.74
C PHE A 171 -13.91 1.74 10.56
N LYS A 172 -15.07 2.36 10.59
CA LYS A 172 -16.11 2.14 9.59
C LYS A 172 -16.81 3.46 9.27
N VAL A 173 -17.02 3.72 7.98
CA VAL A 173 -17.88 4.80 7.48
C VAL A 173 -19.15 4.16 6.95
N THR A 174 -20.29 4.64 7.44
CA THR A 174 -21.61 4.11 7.11
C THR A 174 -22.37 5.01 6.14
N ALA A 175 -23.49 4.51 5.62
CA ALA A 175 -24.42 5.31 4.82
C ALA A 175 -24.92 6.54 5.61
N ASP A 176 -25.25 6.36 6.89
CA ASP A 176 -25.73 7.44 7.76
C ASP A 176 -24.70 8.55 7.96
N ASP A 177 -23.40 8.21 8.01
CA ASP A 177 -22.34 9.21 8.08
C ASP A 177 -22.31 10.09 6.83
N ILE A 178 -22.46 9.49 5.65
CA ILE A 178 -22.50 10.21 4.37
C ILE A 178 -23.76 11.07 4.26
N GLU A 179 -24.91 10.51 4.64
CA GLU A 179 -26.19 11.26 4.67
C GLU A 179 -26.07 12.51 5.58
N ARG A 180 -25.57 12.35 6.79
CA ARG A 180 -25.38 13.42 7.75
C ARG A 180 -24.48 14.53 7.19
N ILE A 181 -23.34 14.15 6.58
CA ILE A 181 -22.39 15.11 6.02
C ILE A 181 -23.02 15.84 4.82
N PHE A 182 -23.74 15.10 3.98
CA PHE A 182 -24.40 15.65 2.82
C PHE A 182 -25.45 16.70 3.19
N LEU A 183 -26.27 16.45 4.20
CA LEU A 183 -27.29 17.37 4.69
C LEU A 183 -26.71 18.63 5.36
N GLN A 184 -25.49 18.57 5.88
CA GLN A 184 -24.82 19.71 6.53
C GLN A 184 -24.21 20.69 5.54
N LYS A 185 -23.99 20.29 4.29
CA LYS A 185 -23.34 21.14 3.28
C LYS A 185 -24.37 21.73 2.30
N GLN A 186 -24.21 23.01 1.97
CA GLN A 186 -24.97 23.59 0.87
C GLN A 186 -24.40 23.12 -0.47
N HIS A 187 -25.27 22.63 -1.34
CA HIS A 187 -24.90 22.09 -2.63
C HIS A 187 -25.43 22.98 -3.76
N LEU A 188 -24.58 23.85 -4.28
CA LEU A 188 -24.86 24.61 -5.49
C LEU A 188 -24.07 24.01 -6.65
N TYR A 189 -24.76 23.51 -7.66
CA TYR A 189 -24.16 22.88 -8.83
C TYR A 189 -24.46 23.68 -10.08
N CYS A 190 -23.43 24.14 -10.79
CA CYS A 190 -23.60 24.58 -12.17
C CYS A 190 -23.65 23.36 -13.11
N PHE A 191 -24.08 23.61 -14.35
CA PHE A 191 -24.13 22.54 -15.36
C PHE A 191 -22.81 21.80 -15.54
N GLU A 192 -21.70 22.54 -15.55
CA GLU A 192 -20.36 21.96 -15.70
C GLU A 192 -20.00 21.02 -14.52
N ASP A 193 -20.42 21.33 -13.30
CA ASP A 193 -20.22 20.47 -12.13
C ASP A 193 -20.97 19.16 -12.28
N LYS A 194 -22.25 19.22 -12.62
CA LYS A 194 -23.11 18.07 -12.88
C LYS A 194 -22.52 17.19 -13.99
N LEU A 195 -22.07 17.82 -15.07
CA LEU A 195 -21.46 17.15 -16.22
C LEU A 195 -20.13 16.46 -15.85
N ASN A 196 -19.29 17.11 -15.04
CA ASN A 196 -18.03 16.52 -14.58
C ASN A 196 -18.25 15.28 -13.71
N ILE A 197 -19.25 15.30 -12.81
CA ILE A 197 -19.60 14.16 -11.96
C ILE A 197 -20.10 12.99 -12.82
N ILE A 198 -21.00 13.24 -13.77
CA ILE A 198 -21.51 12.21 -14.68
C ILE A 198 -20.39 11.65 -15.56
N ALA A 199 -19.56 12.51 -16.15
CA ALA A 199 -18.44 12.08 -16.99
C ALA A 199 -17.44 11.22 -16.20
N GLN A 200 -17.19 11.55 -14.93
CA GLN A 200 -16.38 10.72 -14.03
C GLN A 200 -17.05 9.37 -13.76
N ARG A 201 -18.35 9.33 -13.49
CA ARG A 201 -19.11 8.09 -13.30
C ARG A 201 -19.05 7.19 -14.53
N VAL A 202 -19.22 7.75 -15.72
CA VAL A 202 -19.11 7.00 -16.98
C VAL A 202 -17.68 6.52 -17.21
N TYR A 203 -16.67 7.36 -16.95
CA TYR A 203 -15.26 6.98 -17.08
C TYR A 203 -14.88 5.82 -16.17
N GLN A 204 -15.25 5.87 -14.88
CA GLN A 204 -14.87 4.84 -13.90
C GLN A 204 -15.46 3.46 -14.23
N LEU A 205 -16.65 3.42 -14.85
CA LEU A 205 -17.28 2.19 -15.34
C LEU A 205 -16.74 1.75 -16.72
N TYR A 206 -16.26 2.68 -17.54
CA TYR A 206 -15.75 2.37 -18.88
C TYR A 206 -14.29 1.87 -18.85
N LYS A 207 -13.38 2.66 -18.31
CA LYS A 207 -11.92 2.40 -18.31
C LYS A 207 -11.28 2.52 -16.95
N GLY A 208 -11.91 3.21 -16.01
CA GLY A 208 -11.42 3.39 -14.66
C GLY A 208 -11.62 2.16 -13.77
N TYR A 209 -11.46 2.37 -12.48
CA TYR A 209 -11.45 1.31 -11.47
C TYR A 209 -12.78 1.24 -10.68
N GLY A 210 -13.92 1.44 -11.35
CA GLY A 210 -15.22 1.44 -10.69
C GLY A 210 -15.30 2.49 -9.58
N VAL A 211 -16.03 2.18 -8.52
CA VAL A 211 -16.26 3.12 -7.40
C VAL A 211 -15.00 3.58 -6.68
N ILE A 212 -13.88 2.86 -6.81
CA ILE A 212 -12.60 3.24 -6.18
C ILE A 212 -11.75 4.17 -7.04
N ASP A 213 -12.19 4.51 -8.27
CA ASP A 213 -11.34 5.22 -9.23
C ASP A 213 -10.86 6.58 -8.71
N GLU A 214 -11.76 7.40 -8.16
CA GLU A 214 -11.39 8.69 -7.56
C GLU A 214 -10.69 8.52 -6.20
N ILE A 215 -11.09 7.52 -5.40
CA ILE A 215 -10.49 7.22 -4.10
C ILE A 215 -9.01 6.87 -4.28
N ARG A 216 -8.69 6.01 -5.25
CA ARG A 216 -7.33 5.61 -5.56
C ARG A 216 -6.43 6.81 -5.94
N ASP A 217 -7.00 7.80 -6.63
CA ASP A 217 -6.24 8.98 -7.05
C ASP A 217 -5.95 9.95 -5.91
N MET A 218 -6.67 9.83 -4.77
CA MET A 218 -6.50 10.71 -3.61
C MET A 218 -5.24 10.36 -2.80
N ARG A 219 -4.86 11.29 -1.91
CA ARG A 219 -3.75 11.12 -0.96
C ARG A 219 -4.19 10.23 0.20
N ILE A 220 -3.96 8.94 0.07
CA ILE A 220 -4.22 7.88 1.05
C ILE A 220 -3.03 6.93 1.08
N ASP A 221 -2.91 6.11 2.12
CA ASP A 221 -1.83 5.11 2.20
C ASP A 221 -2.11 3.92 1.25
N GLY A 222 -3.39 3.66 0.95
CA GLY A 222 -3.78 2.61 0.01
C GLY A 222 -5.29 2.33 0.01
N VAL A 223 -5.70 1.41 -0.87
CA VAL A 223 -7.07 0.93 -1.00
C VAL A 223 -7.08 -0.54 -1.36
N SER A 224 -8.03 -1.30 -0.82
CA SER A 224 -8.26 -2.70 -1.17
C SER A 224 -9.74 -2.99 -1.41
N GLY A 225 -10.01 -4.03 -2.18
CA GLY A 225 -11.36 -4.52 -2.44
C GLY A 225 -11.38 -6.03 -2.58
N GLY A 226 -12.54 -6.64 -2.32
CA GLY A 226 -12.72 -8.08 -2.38
C GLY A 226 -12.18 -8.87 -1.18
N VAL A 227 -11.84 -8.19 -0.07
CA VAL A 227 -11.14 -8.78 1.08
C VAL A 227 -12.04 -9.12 2.26
N SER A 228 -13.32 -8.86 2.16
CA SER A 228 -14.34 -9.20 3.17
C SER A 228 -15.68 -9.47 2.48
N GLY A 229 -16.64 -9.97 3.21
CA GLY A 229 -17.92 -10.44 2.66
C GLY A 229 -17.81 -11.88 2.13
N ILE A 230 -18.95 -12.43 1.69
CA ILE A 230 -19.03 -13.81 1.21
C ILE A 230 -18.62 -13.85 -0.26
N PRO A 231 -17.60 -14.66 -0.62
CA PRO A 231 -17.26 -14.91 -2.01
C PRO A 231 -18.38 -15.66 -2.74
N SER A 232 -18.56 -15.38 -4.04
CA SER A 232 -19.53 -16.12 -4.88
C SER A 232 -19.27 -17.62 -4.94
N THR A 233 -18.03 -18.04 -4.79
CA THR A 233 -17.63 -19.46 -4.75
C THR A 233 -18.27 -20.23 -3.60
N PHE A 234 -18.63 -19.58 -2.49
CA PHE A 234 -19.32 -20.23 -1.38
C PHE A 234 -20.82 -20.42 -1.63
N HIS A 235 -21.42 -19.71 -2.59
CA HIS A 235 -22.84 -19.90 -2.93
C HIS A 235 -23.12 -21.21 -3.67
N GLU A 236 -22.11 -21.83 -4.27
CA GLU A 236 -22.23 -23.12 -4.97
C GLU A 236 -22.14 -24.31 -3.99
N GLU A 237 -21.55 -24.13 -2.81
CA GLU A 237 -21.34 -25.21 -1.80
C GLU A 237 -22.29 -25.15 -0.59
N VAL A 238 -23.20 -24.17 -0.53
CA VAL A 238 -24.09 -24.03 0.63
C VAL A 238 -25.07 -25.18 0.66
N ASP A 239 -24.85 -26.08 1.61
CA ASP A 239 -25.77 -27.12 2.04
C ASP A 239 -27.16 -26.53 2.28
N LEU A 240 -28.16 -27.04 1.55
CA LEU A 240 -29.56 -26.61 1.58
C LEU A 240 -30.20 -26.72 2.99
N SER A 241 -29.47 -27.19 3.98
CA SER A 241 -29.90 -27.29 5.37
C SER A 241 -29.80 -25.97 6.18
N VAL A 242 -29.01 -24.98 5.72
CA VAL A 242 -28.94 -23.65 6.32
C VAL A 242 -29.82 -22.72 5.51
N GLY A 243 -30.95 -22.31 6.06
CA GLY A 243 -32.02 -21.60 5.35
C GLY A 243 -31.53 -20.47 4.45
N ILE A 244 -31.93 -20.52 3.19
CA ILE A 244 -31.63 -19.59 2.08
C ILE A 244 -31.81 -18.11 2.45
N SER A 245 -32.62 -17.80 3.46
CA SER A 245 -32.90 -16.43 3.93
C SER A 245 -31.73 -15.74 4.65
N ILE A 246 -30.77 -16.48 5.22
CA ILE A 246 -29.66 -15.89 5.98
C ILE A 246 -28.52 -15.46 5.03
N VAL A 247 -28.29 -16.21 3.96
CA VAL A 247 -27.19 -15.94 3.01
C VAL A 247 -27.47 -14.69 2.17
N SER A 248 -28.74 -14.39 1.87
CA SER A 248 -29.11 -13.21 1.09
C SER A 248 -28.98 -11.88 1.84
N SER A 249 -28.78 -11.90 3.16
CA SER A 249 -28.63 -10.71 3.99
C SER A 249 -27.17 -10.35 4.30
N LEU A 250 -26.23 -11.23 3.96
CA LEU A 250 -24.80 -11.01 4.24
C LEU A 250 -24.12 -10.24 3.09
N PRO A 251 -23.17 -9.33 3.39
CA PRO A 251 -22.45 -8.59 2.35
C PRO A 251 -21.62 -9.54 1.49
N SER A 252 -21.58 -9.28 0.19
CA SER A 252 -20.78 -10.03 -0.77
C SER A 252 -19.36 -9.49 -0.85
N SER A 253 -18.42 -10.26 -1.43
CA SER A 253 -17.03 -9.81 -1.60
C SER A 253 -16.89 -8.54 -2.46
N TYR A 254 -17.82 -8.29 -3.38
CA TYR A 254 -17.85 -7.06 -4.18
C TYR A 254 -18.38 -5.83 -3.41
N ASP A 255 -18.92 -5.99 -2.19
CA ASP A 255 -19.30 -4.89 -1.28
C ASP A 255 -18.13 -4.47 -0.37
N SER A 256 -16.98 -5.08 -0.54
CA SER A 256 -15.80 -4.90 0.29
C SER A 256 -14.87 -3.84 -0.26
N ILE A 257 -14.87 -2.65 0.36
CA ILE A 257 -13.96 -1.56 0.02
C ILE A 257 -13.34 -0.98 1.28
N TRP A 258 -12.01 -1.03 1.36
CA TRP A 258 -11.24 -0.60 2.52
C TRP A 258 -10.19 0.42 2.11
N VAL A 259 -10.07 1.51 2.88
CA VAL A 259 -9.07 2.54 2.69
C VAL A 259 -8.05 2.49 3.83
N PHE A 260 -6.77 2.53 3.48
CA PHE A 260 -5.68 2.70 4.44
C PHE A 260 -5.36 4.18 4.55
N PHE A 261 -5.49 4.72 5.75
CA PHE A 261 -5.32 6.14 6.00
C PHE A 261 -4.64 6.38 7.35
N LYS A 262 -3.45 6.98 7.34
CA LYS A 262 -2.65 7.29 8.54
C LYS A 262 -2.53 6.10 9.51
N GLY A 263 -2.31 4.90 8.93
CA GLY A 263 -2.15 3.67 9.70
C GLY A 263 -3.44 3.01 10.18
N LYS A 264 -4.60 3.58 9.88
CA LYS A 264 -5.93 3.01 10.15
C LYS A 264 -6.46 2.32 8.90
N THR A 265 -7.18 1.22 9.09
CA THR A 265 -7.89 0.51 8.02
C THR A 265 -9.37 0.83 8.15
N ILE A 266 -9.90 1.64 7.25
CA ILE A 266 -11.26 2.18 7.31
C ILE A 266 -12.14 1.45 6.29
N HIS A 267 -13.22 0.82 6.75
CA HIS A 267 -14.21 0.17 5.90
C HIS A 267 -15.22 1.20 5.38
N LEU A 268 -15.32 1.36 4.05
CA LEU A 268 -16.34 2.18 3.40
C LEU A 268 -17.57 1.32 3.10
N SER A 269 -18.36 1.00 4.13
CA SER A 269 -19.45 0.01 4.04
C SER A 269 -20.66 0.46 3.21
N PHE A 270 -20.68 1.69 2.76
CA PHE A 270 -21.72 2.27 1.91
C PHE A 270 -21.40 2.18 0.41
N LEU A 271 -20.19 1.72 0.05
CA LEU A 271 -19.76 1.55 -1.34
C LEU A 271 -19.75 0.09 -1.74
N SER A 272 -20.09 -0.16 -2.99
CA SER A 272 -20.09 -1.49 -3.60
C SER A 272 -19.63 -1.40 -5.05
N PHE A 273 -18.97 -2.46 -5.54
CA PHE A 273 -18.76 -2.64 -7.00
C PHE A 273 -20.07 -3.00 -7.71
N GLY A 274 -21.15 -3.32 -6.98
CA GLY A 274 -22.45 -3.67 -7.49
C GLY A 274 -22.56 -5.08 -8.08
N SER A 275 -21.44 -5.69 -8.49
CA SER A 275 -21.38 -7.06 -8.97
C SER A 275 -19.96 -7.63 -8.91
N GLU A 276 -19.88 -8.95 -8.86
CA GLU A 276 -18.59 -9.65 -8.95
C GLU A 276 -17.89 -9.41 -10.30
N SER A 277 -18.64 -9.34 -11.39
CA SER A 277 -18.09 -9.06 -12.72
C SER A 277 -17.39 -7.70 -12.79
N GLU A 278 -17.89 -6.70 -12.06
CA GLU A 278 -17.22 -5.39 -11.96
C GLU A 278 -15.97 -5.45 -11.10
N LEU A 279 -16.00 -6.14 -9.95
CA LEU A 279 -14.80 -6.39 -9.14
C LEU A 279 -13.72 -7.11 -9.96
N ILE A 280 -14.08 -8.17 -10.70
CA ILE A 280 -13.16 -8.89 -11.60
C ILE A 280 -12.61 -7.96 -12.69
N ARG A 281 -13.42 -7.09 -13.26
CA ARG A 281 -13.00 -6.10 -14.26
C ARG A 281 -11.93 -5.17 -13.69
N VAL A 282 -12.16 -4.66 -12.49
CA VAL A 282 -11.20 -3.79 -11.79
C VAL A 282 -9.92 -4.56 -11.49
N CYS A 283 -10.01 -5.76 -10.91
CA CYS A 283 -8.86 -6.62 -10.64
C CYS A 283 -8.03 -6.91 -11.90
N LYS A 284 -8.69 -7.20 -13.04
CA LYS A 284 -8.01 -7.47 -14.32
C LYS A 284 -7.36 -6.24 -14.95
N ASN A 285 -7.78 -5.03 -14.59
CA ASN A 285 -7.26 -3.79 -15.17
C ASN A 285 -6.15 -3.15 -14.34
N ILE A 286 -6.24 -3.19 -13.00
CA ILE A 286 -5.42 -2.39 -12.11
C ILE A 286 -3.92 -2.76 -12.13
N TYR A 287 -3.55 -4.00 -12.52
CA TYR A 287 -2.17 -4.47 -12.52
C TYR A 287 -1.46 -4.42 -13.88
N ARG A 288 -2.10 -3.91 -14.94
CA ARG A 288 -1.64 -4.06 -16.35
C ARG A 288 -0.44 -3.21 -16.77
N TYR A 289 0.03 -2.30 -15.94
CA TYR A 289 1.17 -1.47 -16.31
C TYR A 289 2.42 -2.32 -16.58
N ASN A 290 3.20 -1.95 -17.60
CA ASN A 290 4.40 -2.66 -18.06
C ASN A 290 4.21 -4.15 -18.41
N TYR A 291 2.97 -4.59 -18.69
CA TYR A 291 2.67 -5.94 -19.20
C TYR A 291 3.18 -7.10 -18.33
N PRO A 292 2.77 -7.22 -17.07
CA PRO A 292 3.26 -8.25 -16.15
C PRO A 292 2.79 -9.69 -16.48
N GLY A 293 2.20 -9.89 -17.66
CA GLY A 293 1.59 -11.15 -18.07
C GLY A 293 0.15 -11.30 -17.58
N GLN A 294 -0.50 -12.39 -18.00
CA GLN A 294 -1.90 -12.65 -17.64
C GLN A 294 -2.01 -13.33 -16.27
N LEU A 295 -3.09 -13.02 -15.57
CA LEU A 295 -3.56 -13.75 -14.42
C LEU A 295 -4.32 -14.98 -14.90
N SER A 296 -3.98 -16.17 -14.40
CA SER A 296 -4.59 -17.45 -14.77
C SER A 296 -4.78 -18.32 -13.54
N GLU A 297 -5.40 -19.48 -13.68
CA GLU A 297 -5.55 -20.44 -12.57
C GLU A 297 -4.20 -20.96 -12.09
N SER A 298 -3.29 -21.23 -13.02
CA SER A 298 -1.91 -21.64 -12.70
C SER A 298 -1.03 -20.49 -12.19
N ASN A 299 -1.46 -19.23 -12.37
CA ASN A 299 -0.77 -18.04 -11.89
C ASN A 299 -1.78 -17.14 -11.20
N GLY A 300 -2.19 -17.55 -10.00
CA GLY A 300 -3.32 -17.00 -9.23
C GLY A 300 -3.11 -15.63 -8.63
N TYR A 301 -1.92 -15.02 -8.76
CA TYR A 301 -1.63 -13.69 -8.25
C TYR A 301 -0.71 -12.89 -9.16
N LYS A 302 -0.73 -11.57 -9.02
CA LYS A 302 0.24 -10.65 -9.63
C LYS A 302 0.62 -9.58 -8.63
N VAL A 303 1.92 -9.31 -8.56
CA VAL A 303 2.49 -8.13 -7.89
C VAL A 303 3.05 -7.25 -8.98
N ASN A 304 2.61 -6.01 -9.04
CA ASN A 304 3.05 -5.06 -10.06
C ASN A 304 3.06 -3.63 -9.50
N GLU A 305 3.50 -2.71 -10.30
CA GLU A 305 3.52 -1.28 -10.04
C GLU A 305 2.60 -0.57 -11.04
N MET A 306 1.94 0.49 -10.61
CA MET A 306 1.19 1.38 -11.50
C MET A 306 2.11 2.50 -12.03
N LYS A 307 1.64 3.26 -13.02
CA LYS A 307 2.43 4.35 -13.61
C LYS A 307 2.81 5.46 -12.60
N ASP A 308 2.00 5.66 -11.59
CA ASP A 308 2.23 6.61 -10.50
C ASP A 308 3.19 6.08 -9.41
N GLY A 309 3.72 4.86 -9.56
CA GLY A 309 4.59 4.21 -8.59
C GLY A 309 3.83 3.43 -7.49
N SER A 310 2.50 3.44 -7.49
CA SER A 310 1.72 2.66 -6.52
C SER A 310 1.93 1.16 -6.73
N ARG A 311 2.17 0.42 -5.65
CA ARG A 311 2.29 -1.04 -5.66
C ARG A 311 0.91 -1.68 -5.70
N VAL A 312 0.72 -2.64 -6.58
CA VAL A 312 -0.53 -3.37 -6.74
C VAL A 312 -0.30 -4.86 -6.53
N VAL A 313 -1.14 -5.48 -5.74
CA VAL A 313 -1.26 -6.93 -5.62
C VAL A 313 -2.67 -7.32 -6.02
N VAL A 314 -2.81 -8.32 -6.89
CA VAL A 314 -4.10 -8.88 -7.28
C VAL A 314 -4.05 -10.39 -7.11
N VAL A 315 -5.11 -10.94 -6.54
CA VAL A 315 -5.28 -12.38 -6.33
C VAL A 315 -6.60 -12.86 -6.91
N ARG A 316 -6.68 -14.16 -7.24
CA ARG A 316 -7.90 -14.77 -7.78
C ARG A 316 -8.06 -16.23 -7.30
N PRO A 317 -9.29 -16.77 -7.35
CA PRO A 317 -9.52 -18.21 -7.21
C PRO A 317 -8.80 -19.04 -8.30
N PRO A 318 -8.33 -20.28 -8.00
CA PRO A 318 -8.42 -20.99 -6.72
C PRO A 318 -7.28 -20.66 -5.73
N PHE A 319 -6.33 -19.79 -6.09
CA PHE A 319 -5.22 -19.40 -5.19
C PHE A 319 -5.71 -18.63 -3.95
N ALA A 320 -6.71 -17.80 -4.12
CA ALA A 320 -7.43 -17.11 -3.04
C ALA A 320 -8.92 -17.50 -3.09
N GLU A 321 -9.64 -17.33 -2.01
CA GLU A 321 -11.08 -17.64 -1.93
C GLU A 321 -11.95 -16.70 -2.76
N SER A 322 -11.46 -15.48 -3.02
CA SER A 322 -12.15 -14.45 -3.81
C SER A 322 -11.20 -13.71 -4.73
N TRP A 323 -11.76 -12.98 -5.69
CA TRP A 323 -11.02 -11.94 -6.38
C TRP A 323 -10.79 -10.78 -5.43
N ALA A 324 -9.54 -10.39 -5.25
CA ALA A 324 -9.19 -9.25 -4.41
C ALA A 324 -8.00 -8.49 -4.98
N PHE A 325 -7.92 -7.21 -4.63
CA PHE A 325 -6.79 -6.37 -4.97
C PHE A 325 -6.36 -5.52 -3.76
N PHE A 326 -5.08 -5.17 -3.74
CA PHE A 326 -4.46 -4.28 -2.77
C PHE A 326 -3.63 -3.26 -3.53
N VAL A 327 -3.93 -1.98 -3.34
CA VAL A 327 -3.11 -0.87 -3.83
C VAL A 327 -2.45 -0.21 -2.64
N ARG A 328 -1.14 -0.08 -2.68
CA ARG A 328 -0.37 0.67 -1.69
C ARG A 328 0.26 1.88 -2.38
N LYS A 329 0.00 3.05 -1.83
CA LYS A 329 0.51 4.31 -2.37
C LYS A 329 1.71 4.78 -1.57
N PHE A 330 2.64 5.40 -2.28
CA PHE A 330 3.85 5.97 -1.71
C PHE A 330 3.95 7.48 -1.94
N ASP A 331 2.91 8.08 -2.52
CA ASP A 331 2.85 9.51 -2.89
C ASP A 331 2.65 10.44 -1.68
N SER A 332 2.34 9.89 -0.49
CA SER A 332 2.07 10.69 0.71
C SER A 332 3.33 11.39 1.27
N ILE A 333 4.47 11.23 0.60
CA ILE A 333 5.75 11.65 1.13
C ILE A 333 6.14 12.99 0.52
N GLU A 334 5.60 14.05 1.10
CA GLU A 334 6.29 15.33 1.16
C GLU A 334 7.51 15.14 2.08
N LYS A 335 8.53 15.99 1.89
CA LYS A 335 9.72 16.02 2.75
C LYS A 335 9.29 16.12 4.22
N ALA A 336 9.00 14.97 4.83
CA ALA A 336 8.61 14.94 6.23
C ALA A 336 9.82 15.29 7.07
N GLU A 337 9.68 16.33 7.89
CA GLU A 337 10.71 16.68 8.84
C GLU A 337 10.61 15.75 10.06
N VAL A 338 11.75 15.34 10.61
CA VAL A 338 11.79 14.45 11.79
C VAL A 338 10.99 15.04 12.95
N GLN A 339 11.01 16.38 13.08
CA GLN A 339 10.29 17.15 14.10
C GLN A 339 8.76 17.05 13.98
N GLU A 340 8.26 16.75 12.77
CA GLU A 340 6.83 16.57 12.47
C GLU A 340 6.39 15.12 12.67
N LEU A 341 7.32 14.18 12.55
CA LEU A 341 7.06 12.75 12.75
C LEU A 341 7.07 12.36 14.23
N ILE A 342 7.93 13.01 15.04
CA ILE A 342 8.06 12.77 16.46
C ILE A 342 7.40 13.94 17.18
N ILE A 343 6.19 13.71 17.71
CA ILE A 343 5.33 14.79 18.23
C ILE A 343 5.17 14.77 19.75
N ASP A 344 5.51 13.67 20.40
CA ASP A 344 5.29 13.50 21.83
C ASP A 344 6.24 14.36 22.68
N LYS A 345 5.89 14.53 23.94
CA LYS A 345 6.65 15.34 24.89
C LYS A 345 8.07 14.80 25.05
N GLY A 346 9.07 15.69 25.09
CA GLY A 346 10.48 15.31 25.18
C GLY A 346 11.08 14.83 23.85
N LYS A 347 10.43 15.13 22.74
CA LYS A 347 10.84 14.72 21.37
C LYS A 347 12.26 15.16 20.98
N GLU A 348 12.78 16.18 21.61
CA GLU A 348 14.14 16.69 21.37
C GLU A 348 15.19 15.60 21.63
N ILE A 349 14.96 14.73 22.62
CA ILE A 349 15.90 13.68 23.02
C ILE A 349 16.12 12.67 21.89
N PRO A 350 15.11 11.97 21.35
CA PRO A 350 15.32 11.06 20.24
C PRO A 350 15.75 11.78 18.95
N ILE A 351 15.30 13.01 18.69
CA ILE A 351 15.67 13.77 17.50
C ILE A 351 17.17 14.08 17.49
N GLU A 352 17.70 14.60 18.59
CA GLU A 352 19.14 14.88 18.72
C GLU A 352 19.97 13.59 18.64
N LEU A 353 19.58 12.54 19.36
CA LEU A 353 20.29 11.28 19.26
C LEU A 353 20.35 10.76 17.82
N ILE A 354 19.22 10.71 17.11
CA ILE A 354 19.16 10.29 15.71
C ILE A 354 20.05 11.15 14.82
N LYS A 355 20.05 12.47 15.01
CA LYS A 355 20.92 13.41 14.29
C LYS A 355 22.39 12.99 14.44
N TRP A 356 22.82 12.74 15.66
CA TRP A 356 24.23 12.38 15.95
C TRP A 356 24.60 10.96 15.49
N LEU A 357 23.69 10.00 15.57
CA LEU A 357 23.93 8.65 15.04
C LEU A 357 24.18 8.69 13.52
N VAL A 358 23.38 9.46 12.77
CA VAL A 358 23.52 9.57 11.31
C VAL A 358 24.75 10.39 10.93
N LYS A 359 25.00 11.54 11.56
CA LYS A 359 26.20 12.35 11.35
C LYS A 359 27.46 11.58 11.74
N GLY A 360 27.39 10.81 12.83
CA GLY A 360 28.45 9.94 13.30
C GLY A 360 28.65 8.67 12.49
N CYS A 361 27.95 8.50 11.37
CA CYS A 361 28.08 7.35 10.48
C CYS A 361 27.85 5.98 11.17
N ARG A 362 26.86 5.88 12.06
CA ARG A 362 26.55 4.63 12.77
C ARG A 362 25.62 3.76 11.95
N VAL A 363 25.93 2.46 11.86
CA VAL A 363 25.05 1.47 11.22
C VAL A 363 23.81 1.32 12.07
N THR A 364 22.68 1.77 11.52
CA THR A 364 21.45 1.91 12.29
C THR A 364 20.29 1.19 11.60
N ALA A 365 19.63 0.31 12.34
CA ALA A 365 18.38 -0.32 11.95
C ALA A 365 17.19 0.55 12.37
N VAL A 366 16.15 0.60 11.54
CA VAL A 366 14.84 1.14 11.90
C VAL A 366 13.86 -0.02 11.91
N THR A 367 13.42 -0.44 13.10
CA THR A 367 12.60 -1.66 13.26
C THR A 367 11.18 -1.36 13.69
N GLY A 368 10.33 -2.38 13.67
CA GLY A 368 8.92 -2.32 14.08
C GLY A 368 7.99 -3.07 13.15
N SER A 369 6.74 -3.20 13.54
CA SER A 369 5.68 -3.88 12.78
C SER A 369 5.34 -3.17 11.47
N GLN A 370 4.53 -3.79 10.64
CA GLN A 370 4.04 -3.17 9.41
C GLN A 370 3.17 -1.93 9.72
N GLY A 371 3.38 -0.85 8.96
CA GLY A 371 2.60 0.39 9.12
C GLY A 371 2.98 1.27 10.31
N THR A 372 4.10 1.01 11.02
CA THR A 372 4.59 1.85 12.13
C THR A 372 5.32 3.11 11.67
N GLY A 373 5.63 3.26 10.37
CA GLY A 373 6.29 4.46 9.84
C GLY A 373 7.81 4.34 9.65
N LYS A 374 8.37 3.12 9.65
CA LYS A 374 9.81 2.86 9.45
C LYS A 374 10.37 3.56 8.22
N THR A 375 9.76 3.32 7.06
CA THR A 375 10.16 3.90 5.78
C THR A 375 10.09 5.43 5.81
N THR A 376 9.07 5.99 6.44
CA THR A 376 8.90 7.45 6.58
C THR A 376 9.99 8.06 7.46
N LEU A 377 10.31 7.43 8.59
CA LEU A 377 11.41 7.86 9.45
C LEU A 377 12.75 7.73 8.73
N LEU A 378 13.01 6.60 8.04
CA LEU A 378 14.23 6.40 7.26
C LEU A 378 14.44 7.54 6.25
N MET A 379 13.40 7.94 5.52
CA MET A 379 13.49 9.06 4.58
C MET A 379 13.77 10.40 5.24
N ALA A 380 13.16 10.66 6.39
CA ALA A 380 13.34 11.91 7.11
C ALA A 380 14.76 12.08 7.69
N ILE A 381 15.40 11.00 8.14
CA ILE A 381 16.73 11.05 8.76
C ILE A 381 17.86 11.20 7.73
N ILE A 382 17.61 10.94 6.45
CA ILE A 382 18.62 11.09 5.38
C ILE A 382 19.14 12.52 5.25
N LYS A 383 18.34 13.52 5.66
CA LYS A 383 18.80 14.91 5.68
C LYS A 383 20.04 15.14 6.56
N TYR A 384 20.24 14.30 7.57
CA TYR A 384 21.40 14.39 8.47
C TYR A 384 22.68 13.79 7.90
N ILE A 385 22.60 13.03 6.81
CA ILE A 385 23.78 12.52 6.10
C ILE A 385 24.47 13.69 5.40
N SER A 386 25.78 13.79 5.52
CA SER A 386 26.57 14.83 4.85
C SER A 386 26.27 14.90 3.34
N PRO A 387 26.03 16.09 2.76
CA PRO A 387 25.80 16.25 1.33
C PRO A 387 26.97 15.78 0.44
N ALA A 388 28.16 15.69 0.98
CA ALA A 388 29.35 15.21 0.27
C ALA A 388 29.31 13.69 0.01
N PHE A 389 28.47 12.94 0.70
CA PHE A 389 28.40 11.50 0.56
C PHE A 389 27.48 11.08 -0.59
N THR A 390 27.90 10.06 -1.33
CA THR A 390 27.11 9.43 -2.38
C THR A 390 26.23 8.34 -1.80
N LEU A 391 24.93 8.37 -2.14
CA LEU A 391 23.94 7.45 -1.58
C LEU A 391 23.56 6.38 -2.60
N ARG A 392 23.64 5.12 -2.20
CA ARG A 392 23.15 3.98 -2.98
C ARG A 392 22.04 3.29 -2.21
N ILE A 393 20.92 3.13 -2.88
CA ILE A 393 19.68 2.69 -2.25
C ILE A 393 19.24 1.39 -2.90
N GLN A 394 18.90 0.40 -2.09
CA GLN A 394 18.29 -0.85 -2.53
C GLN A 394 16.87 -0.97 -2.00
N GLU A 395 15.91 -1.23 -2.90
CA GLU A 395 14.50 -1.36 -2.58
C GLU A 395 13.88 -2.57 -3.30
N LEU A 396 12.77 -3.08 -2.79
CA LEU A 396 11.93 -4.06 -3.50
C LEU A 396 11.07 -3.38 -4.57
N ALA A 397 10.62 -2.17 -4.28
CA ALA A 397 9.92 -1.27 -5.19
C ALA A 397 10.37 0.16 -4.86
N PHE A 398 10.30 1.09 -5.81
CA PHE A 398 10.72 2.48 -5.58
C PHE A 398 9.73 3.19 -4.64
N GLU A 399 9.92 3.04 -3.34
CA GLU A 399 9.08 3.59 -2.28
C GLU A 399 9.66 4.87 -1.68
N LEU A 400 10.97 4.97 -1.56
CA LEU A 400 11.66 6.07 -0.87
C LEU A 400 11.69 7.38 -1.69
N HIS A 401 11.67 7.29 -3.01
CA HIS A 401 11.69 8.44 -3.93
C HIS A 401 12.69 9.56 -3.57
N LEU A 402 13.85 9.20 -2.97
CA LEU A 402 14.80 10.17 -2.39
C LEU A 402 15.33 11.18 -3.41
N ARG A 403 15.40 10.83 -4.68
CA ARG A 403 15.82 11.79 -5.73
C ARG A 403 14.78 12.90 -5.97
N LYS A 404 13.50 12.68 -5.63
CA LYS A 404 12.48 13.75 -5.66
C LYS A 404 12.62 14.69 -4.46
N ILE A 405 13.00 14.13 -3.30
CA ILE A 405 13.15 14.88 -2.04
C ILE A 405 14.48 15.64 -2.02
N TYR A 406 15.55 15.03 -2.53
CA TYR A 406 16.92 15.55 -2.53
C TYR A 406 17.50 15.58 -3.95
N PRO A 407 16.97 16.40 -4.89
CA PRO A 407 17.33 16.35 -6.31
C PRO A 407 18.78 16.73 -6.61
N GLU A 408 19.43 17.47 -5.72
CA GLU A 408 20.82 17.94 -5.86
C GLU A 408 21.87 16.98 -5.31
N ARG A 409 21.43 15.90 -4.63
CA ARG A 409 22.35 14.91 -4.03
C ARG A 409 22.72 13.82 -5.04
N ASN A 410 23.92 13.26 -4.90
CA ASN A 410 24.33 12.08 -5.67
C ASN A 410 23.61 10.83 -5.12
N ILE A 411 22.44 10.52 -5.68
CA ILE A 411 21.57 9.43 -5.27
C ILE A 411 21.25 8.55 -6.47
N LEU A 412 21.42 7.23 -6.31
CA LEU A 412 20.94 6.25 -7.26
C LEU A 412 20.24 5.11 -6.51
N THR A 413 19.00 4.82 -6.93
CA THR A 413 18.17 3.74 -6.35
C THR A 413 18.11 2.57 -7.32
N PHE A 414 18.31 1.39 -6.77
CA PHE A 414 18.19 0.09 -7.44
C PHE A 414 16.99 -0.66 -6.86
N ARG A 415 16.36 -1.47 -7.70
CA ARG A 415 15.30 -2.38 -7.25
C ARG A 415 15.48 -3.76 -7.84
N GLU A 416 14.92 -4.73 -7.17
CA GLU A 416 14.80 -6.08 -7.69
C GLU A 416 13.83 -6.12 -8.89
N THR A 417 14.16 -6.92 -9.89
CA THR A 417 13.33 -7.17 -11.06
C THR A 417 13.17 -8.68 -11.25
N PRO A 418 12.25 -9.17 -12.10
CA PRO A 418 12.15 -10.61 -12.37
C PRO A 418 13.42 -11.27 -12.90
N THR A 419 14.36 -10.49 -13.42
CA THR A 419 15.60 -10.96 -14.06
C THR A 419 16.87 -10.50 -13.34
N ILE A 420 16.78 -9.60 -12.36
CA ILE A 420 17.92 -9.10 -11.58
C ILE A 420 17.52 -9.18 -10.12
N SER A 421 18.19 -10.02 -9.36
CA SER A 421 17.96 -10.19 -7.93
C SER A 421 18.42 -8.97 -7.13
N GLY A 422 17.89 -8.82 -5.92
CA GLY A 422 18.35 -7.79 -4.97
C GLY A 422 19.85 -7.92 -4.67
N GLN A 423 20.37 -9.15 -4.61
CA GLN A 423 21.79 -9.39 -4.40
C GLN A 423 22.66 -8.90 -5.57
N GLU A 424 22.27 -9.18 -6.83
CA GLU A 424 23.00 -8.67 -8.00
C GLU A 424 22.99 -7.14 -8.04
N GLY A 425 21.88 -6.52 -7.65
CA GLY A 425 21.78 -5.05 -7.51
C GLY A 425 22.78 -4.51 -6.48
N LEU A 426 22.90 -5.17 -5.35
CA LEU A 426 23.83 -4.83 -4.30
C LEU A 426 25.31 -5.07 -4.75
N ASP A 427 25.62 -6.16 -5.44
CA ASP A 427 26.96 -6.42 -5.98
C ASP A 427 27.39 -5.36 -7.00
N LEU A 428 26.42 -4.83 -7.77
CA LEU A 428 26.66 -3.70 -8.66
C LEU A 428 26.99 -2.42 -7.90
N GLN A 429 26.37 -2.19 -6.74
CA GLN A 429 26.60 -0.96 -5.94
C GLN A 429 28.04 -0.81 -5.50
N LYS A 430 28.77 -1.91 -5.24
CA LYS A 430 30.23 -1.88 -4.97
C LYS A 430 31.05 -1.23 -6.08
N LYS A 431 30.51 -1.20 -7.31
CA LYS A 431 31.18 -0.66 -8.50
C LYS A 431 30.74 0.78 -8.84
N THR A 432 29.95 1.43 -7.97
CA THR A 432 29.29 2.70 -8.24
C THR A 432 29.70 3.84 -7.30
N ASP A 433 30.87 3.80 -6.73
CA ASP A 433 31.41 4.81 -5.79
C ASP A 433 30.42 5.19 -4.67
N GLY A 434 29.63 4.23 -4.19
CA GLY A 434 28.66 4.44 -3.11
C GLY A 434 29.36 4.58 -1.76
N THR A 435 29.17 5.73 -1.09
CA THR A 435 29.72 5.94 0.25
C THR A 435 28.77 5.40 1.34
N VAL A 436 27.49 5.64 1.18
CA VAL A 436 26.44 5.26 2.13
C VAL A 436 25.44 4.33 1.46
N ASN A 437 25.13 3.22 2.10
CA ASN A 437 24.10 2.31 1.66
C ASN A 437 22.80 2.51 2.45
N ILE A 438 21.69 2.51 1.73
CA ILE A 438 20.36 2.62 2.32
C ILE A 438 19.52 1.46 1.77
N LEU A 439 18.99 0.62 2.67
CA LEU A 439 18.09 -0.45 2.27
C LEU A 439 16.67 -0.13 2.75
N GLY A 440 15.76 0.01 1.80
CA GLY A 440 14.35 0.29 2.08
C GLY A 440 13.72 -0.77 2.97
N GLU A 441 14.06 -2.03 2.72
CA GLU A 441 13.68 -3.17 3.56
C GLU A 441 14.68 -4.33 3.40
N VAL A 442 15.11 -4.90 4.51
CA VAL A 442 15.91 -6.13 4.54
C VAL A 442 14.97 -7.30 4.79
N ALA A 443 14.41 -7.86 3.70
CA ALA A 443 13.33 -8.86 3.76
C ALA A 443 13.78 -10.30 3.49
N THR A 444 14.92 -10.51 2.80
CA THR A 444 15.38 -11.85 2.39
C THR A 444 16.76 -12.19 2.94
N ALA A 445 17.02 -13.48 3.11
CA ALA A 445 18.30 -13.94 3.65
C ALA A 445 19.51 -13.51 2.79
N PRO A 446 19.51 -13.58 1.44
CA PRO A 446 20.63 -13.09 0.64
C PRO A 446 20.88 -11.59 0.80
N VAL A 447 19.83 -10.77 0.85
CA VAL A 447 19.94 -9.31 1.05
C VAL A 447 20.50 -9.00 2.43
N SER A 448 20.08 -9.75 3.49
CA SER A 448 20.61 -9.60 4.85
C SER A 448 22.10 -9.89 4.93
N ALA A 449 22.52 -11.02 4.37
CA ALA A 449 23.93 -11.43 4.38
C ALA A 449 24.80 -10.41 3.64
N TRP A 450 24.33 -9.96 2.49
CA TRP A 450 25.05 -9.00 1.70
C TRP A 450 25.10 -7.61 2.35
N MET A 451 24.00 -7.14 2.94
CA MET A 451 23.95 -5.88 3.69
C MET A 451 24.98 -5.86 4.81
N LEU A 452 25.08 -6.93 5.61
CA LEU A 452 26.06 -7.04 6.69
C LEU A 452 27.50 -6.99 6.16
N GLN A 453 27.81 -7.68 5.06
CA GLN A 453 29.12 -7.62 4.42
C GLN A 453 29.45 -6.21 3.91
N MET A 454 28.49 -5.53 3.29
CA MET A 454 28.68 -4.15 2.81
C MET A 454 28.91 -3.18 3.97
N ALA A 455 28.10 -3.28 5.01
CA ALA A 455 28.22 -2.42 6.19
C ALA A 455 29.58 -2.61 6.91
N GLN A 456 30.15 -3.82 6.83
CA GLN A 456 31.43 -4.13 7.47
C GLN A 456 32.64 -3.63 6.67
N VAL A 457 32.60 -3.73 5.33
CA VAL A 457 33.83 -3.62 4.52
C VAL A 457 33.79 -2.51 3.47
N ALA A 458 32.64 -2.26 2.86
CA ALA A 458 32.57 -1.49 1.62
C ALA A 458 31.87 -0.14 1.74
N SER A 459 30.98 0.06 2.70
CA SER A 459 30.32 1.35 2.93
C SER A 459 30.86 2.03 4.19
N LEU A 460 30.77 3.35 4.23
CA LEU A 460 31.09 4.12 5.42
C LEU A 460 30.11 3.76 6.56
N PHE A 461 28.82 3.69 6.22
CA PHE A 461 27.77 3.15 7.08
C PHE A 461 26.53 2.76 6.27
N THR A 462 25.61 2.08 6.94
CA THR A 462 24.36 1.58 6.34
C THR A 462 23.17 1.93 7.21
N LEU A 463 22.09 2.40 6.58
CA LEU A 463 20.78 2.58 7.18
C LEU A 463 19.79 1.60 6.54
N PHE A 464 18.97 0.92 7.34
CA PHE A 464 18.03 -0.04 6.79
C PHE A 464 16.78 -0.20 7.65
N THR A 465 15.70 -0.72 7.06
CA THR A 465 14.51 -1.11 7.82
C THR A 465 14.38 -2.63 7.93
N HIS A 466 13.81 -3.10 9.04
CA HIS A 466 13.54 -4.51 9.27
C HIS A 466 12.28 -4.73 10.11
N HIS A 467 11.64 -5.89 9.94
CA HIS A 467 10.47 -6.30 10.73
C HIS A 467 10.90 -7.13 11.95
N ALA A 468 11.43 -6.48 12.97
CA ALA A 468 11.74 -7.12 14.25
C ALA A 468 10.88 -6.52 15.37
N LYS A 469 10.56 -7.32 16.40
CA LYS A 469 9.79 -6.88 17.57
C LYS A 469 10.67 -6.36 18.70
N THR A 470 11.90 -6.85 18.80
CA THR A 470 12.91 -6.40 19.75
C THR A 470 14.28 -6.38 19.08
N THR A 471 15.23 -5.69 19.69
CA THR A 471 16.61 -5.62 19.22
C THR A 471 17.29 -7.01 19.21
N GLU A 472 17.00 -7.85 20.21
CA GLU A 472 17.50 -9.23 20.23
C GLU A 472 16.90 -10.05 19.08
N ASN A 473 15.62 -9.85 18.76
CA ASN A 473 14.98 -10.51 17.62
C ASN A 473 15.56 -10.03 16.29
N LEU A 474 15.96 -8.77 16.17
CA LEU A 474 16.68 -8.26 15.00
C LEU A 474 18.00 -9.04 14.81
N VAL A 475 18.83 -9.11 15.85
CA VAL A 475 20.12 -9.81 15.78
C VAL A 475 19.91 -11.28 15.43
N LYS A 476 18.98 -11.98 16.11
CA LYS A 476 18.67 -13.39 15.85
C LYS A 476 18.12 -13.64 14.44
N ALA A 477 17.26 -12.74 13.94
CA ALA A 477 16.72 -12.87 12.58
C ALA A 477 17.83 -12.74 11.53
N LEU A 478 18.68 -11.76 11.65
CA LEU A 478 19.81 -11.56 10.73
C LEU A 478 20.83 -12.68 10.84
N ARG A 479 21.15 -13.19 12.06
CA ARG A 479 21.96 -14.39 12.25
C ARG A 479 21.38 -15.59 11.49
N ASN A 480 20.08 -15.85 11.65
CA ASN A 480 19.41 -16.95 10.96
C ASN A 480 19.50 -16.81 9.43
N ASN A 481 19.38 -15.59 8.91
CA ASN A 481 19.56 -15.30 7.50
C ASN A 481 20.99 -15.60 7.01
N LEU A 482 22.02 -15.27 7.82
CA LEU A 482 23.42 -15.63 7.51
C LEU A 482 23.65 -17.15 7.44
N LEU A 483 23.06 -17.90 8.37
CA LEU A 483 23.11 -19.36 8.37
C LEU A 483 22.36 -19.95 7.15
N GLN A 484 21.19 -19.42 6.84
CA GLN A 484 20.37 -19.88 5.71
C GLN A 484 21.06 -19.70 4.36
N THR A 485 21.84 -18.65 4.19
CA THR A 485 22.62 -18.41 2.96
C THR A 485 23.87 -19.28 2.86
N GLY A 486 24.24 -19.98 3.91
CA GLY A 486 25.50 -20.75 3.97
C GLY A 486 26.75 -19.88 4.08
N ALA A 487 26.60 -18.56 4.30
CA ALA A 487 27.74 -17.65 4.50
C ALA A 487 28.51 -18.01 5.80
N PHE A 488 27.82 -18.55 6.78
CA PHE A 488 28.36 -19.06 8.03
C PHE A 488 27.75 -20.42 8.36
N SER A 489 28.56 -21.31 8.95
CA SER A 489 28.11 -22.62 9.46
C SER A 489 27.99 -22.66 10.98
N ASN A 490 28.54 -21.66 11.68
CA ASN A 490 28.55 -21.55 13.15
C ASN A 490 27.62 -20.42 13.60
N GLU A 491 26.64 -20.76 14.44
CA GLU A 491 25.62 -19.83 14.94
C GLU A 491 26.25 -18.68 15.75
N LYS A 492 27.21 -18.97 16.63
CA LYS A 492 27.84 -17.95 17.47
C LYS A 492 28.67 -16.98 16.64
N ILE A 493 29.39 -17.47 15.63
CA ILE A 493 30.18 -16.61 14.75
C ILE A 493 29.26 -15.71 13.94
N ALA A 494 28.16 -16.27 13.43
CA ALA A 494 27.16 -15.49 12.69
C ALA A 494 26.49 -14.42 13.57
N GLU A 495 26.17 -14.74 14.83
CA GLU A 495 25.58 -13.78 15.77
C GLU A 495 26.58 -12.68 16.18
N GLN A 496 27.84 -13.03 16.41
CA GLN A 496 28.91 -12.08 16.66
C GLN A 496 29.07 -11.11 15.50
N GLN A 497 29.08 -11.63 14.26
CA GLN A 497 29.16 -10.81 13.04
C GLN A 497 28.04 -9.78 12.94
N VAL A 498 26.81 -10.15 13.30
CA VAL A 498 25.68 -9.23 13.32
C VAL A 498 25.85 -8.16 14.38
N ALA A 499 26.24 -8.56 15.60
CA ALA A 499 26.44 -7.65 16.73
C ALA A 499 27.59 -6.66 16.50
N ASP A 500 28.67 -7.09 15.84
CA ASP A 500 29.81 -6.24 15.50
C ASP A 500 29.47 -5.17 14.46
N VAL A 501 28.52 -5.45 13.58
CA VAL A 501 28.20 -4.56 12.45
C VAL A 501 27.10 -3.56 12.79
N ILE A 502 26.06 -3.99 13.51
CA ILE A 502 24.90 -3.13 13.79
C ILE A 502 25.11 -2.41 15.12
N ASN A 503 25.16 -1.09 15.08
CA ASN A 503 25.41 -0.28 16.26
C ASN A 503 24.12 0.08 17.01
N PHE A 504 23.03 0.43 16.30
CA PHE A 504 21.80 0.92 16.90
C PHE A 504 20.55 0.35 16.25
N ASP A 505 19.51 0.22 17.07
CA ASP A 505 18.14 -0.10 16.66
C ASP A 505 17.18 1.01 17.13
N ILE A 506 16.49 1.65 16.17
CA ILE A 506 15.42 2.61 16.43
C ILE A 506 14.11 1.85 16.25
N HIS A 507 13.46 1.48 17.36
CA HIS A 507 12.24 0.69 17.33
C HIS A 507 10.98 1.55 17.33
N LEU A 508 10.17 1.41 16.29
CA LEU A 508 8.88 2.09 16.15
C LEU A 508 7.72 1.16 16.47
N THR A 509 6.75 1.69 17.17
CA THR A 509 5.49 1.00 17.43
C THR A 509 4.29 1.85 17.06
N LYS A 510 3.12 1.22 17.05
CA LYS A 510 1.83 1.84 16.81
C LYS A 510 0.84 1.27 17.79
N ASP A 511 0.12 2.13 18.50
CA ASP A 511 -0.96 1.72 19.38
C ASP A 511 -2.27 1.40 18.62
N ILE A 512 -3.28 0.95 19.36
CA ILE A 512 -4.60 0.60 18.80
C ILE A 512 -5.36 1.81 18.23
N THR A 513 -5.00 3.03 18.62
CA THR A 513 -5.61 4.26 18.11
C THR A 513 -4.98 4.74 16.80
N GLY A 514 -3.88 4.11 16.40
CA GLY A 514 -3.09 4.47 15.22
C GLY A 514 -1.98 5.48 15.49
N HIS A 515 -1.78 5.90 16.75
CA HIS A 515 -0.66 6.75 17.15
C HIS A 515 0.67 5.99 16.99
N ARG A 516 1.65 6.63 16.36
CA ARG A 516 2.97 6.07 16.03
C ARG A 516 4.04 6.82 16.79
N TYR A 517 4.94 6.10 17.41
CA TYR A 517 6.05 6.68 18.19
C TYR A 517 7.28 5.77 18.18
N ILE A 518 8.43 6.33 18.52
CA ILE A 518 9.66 5.57 18.77
C ILE A 518 9.51 4.97 20.16
N GLU A 519 9.40 3.66 20.27
CA GLU A 519 9.30 3.00 21.58
C GLU A 519 10.61 3.08 22.34
N ARG A 520 11.73 2.84 21.63
CA ARG A 520 13.09 2.91 22.19
C ARG A 520 14.15 3.13 21.11
N ILE A 521 15.30 3.65 21.53
CA ILE A 521 16.55 3.64 20.76
C ILE A 521 17.56 2.88 21.58
N THR A 522 18.04 1.77 21.02
CA THR A 522 18.86 0.77 21.71
C THR A 522 20.24 0.66 21.07
N GLU A 523 21.29 0.74 21.86
CA GLU A 523 22.68 0.43 21.48
C GLU A 523 22.91 -1.08 21.56
N ILE A 524 23.57 -1.66 20.55
CA ILE A 524 24.03 -3.05 20.53
C ILE A 524 25.52 -3.05 20.92
N LEU A 525 25.83 -3.76 21.98
CA LEU A 525 27.17 -3.83 22.57
C LEU A 525 27.75 -5.23 22.41
N PRO A 526 28.68 -5.46 21.46
CA PRO A 526 29.39 -6.72 21.39
C PRO A 526 30.14 -6.98 22.69
N VAL A 527 30.05 -8.20 23.21
CA VAL A 527 30.82 -8.60 24.39
C VAL A 527 32.22 -9.02 23.94
N GLU A 528 33.22 -8.29 24.43
CA GLU A 528 34.63 -8.61 24.12
C GLU A 528 34.99 -10.04 24.53
N SER A 529 35.69 -10.74 23.66
CA SER A 529 36.24 -12.05 24.01
C SER A 529 37.50 -11.91 24.82
N VAL A 530 37.39 -12.06 26.13
CA VAL A 530 38.57 -12.23 27.00
C VAL A 530 39.26 -13.54 26.60
N GLY A 531 40.57 -13.53 26.45
CA GLY A 531 41.37 -14.73 26.18
C GLY A 531 41.13 -15.84 27.22
N TYR A 532 41.39 -17.08 26.86
CA TYR A 532 41.38 -18.14 27.87
C TYR A 532 42.48 -17.89 28.92
N PRO A 533 42.27 -18.30 30.18
CA PRO A 533 43.32 -18.26 31.18
C PRO A 533 44.56 -18.98 30.68
N ASN A 534 45.72 -18.34 30.79
CA ASN A 534 46.95 -18.96 30.37
C ASN A 534 47.34 -20.10 31.35
N LEU A 535 47.76 -21.23 30.81
CA LEU A 535 48.33 -22.33 31.59
C LEU A 535 49.83 -22.02 31.80
N THR A 536 50.17 -21.44 32.94
CA THR A 536 51.54 -21.02 33.25
C THR A 536 52.20 -21.92 34.22
N ALA A 537 51.47 -22.70 35.00
CA ALA A 537 52.03 -23.63 36.00
C ALA A 537 52.74 -24.82 35.35
N SER A 538 53.90 -25.11 35.81
CA SER A 538 54.78 -26.20 35.28
C SER A 538 54.49 -27.59 35.87
N GLY A 539 53.39 -27.77 36.63
CA GLY A 539 52.98 -29.06 37.19
C GLY A 539 52.30 -28.98 38.55
N GLY A 540 51.79 -30.14 39.03
CA GLY A 540 51.16 -30.30 40.33
C GLY A 540 49.72 -29.76 40.42
N GLU A 541 49.27 -29.43 41.64
CA GLU A 541 47.91 -28.92 41.90
C GLU A 541 47.62 -27.58 41.21
N ALA A 542 48.66 -26.74 41.05
CA ALA A 542 48.52 -25.46 40.35
C ALA A 542 48.13 -25.63 38.88
N LEU A 543 48.76 -26.56 38.16
CA LEU A 543 48.42 -26.87 36.77
C LEU A 543 46.99 -27.42 36.64
N ASN A 544 46.58 -28.30 37.56
CA ASN A 544 45.23 -28.84 37.60
C ASN A 544 44.17 -27.73 37.81
N THR A 545 44.46 -26.78 38.71
CA THR A 545 43.56 -25.65 38.97
C THR A 545 43.47 -24.72 37.78
N GLU A 546 44.59 -24.38 37.13
CA GLU A 546 44.61 -23.58 35.90
C GLU A 546 43.84 -24.29 34.76
N PHE A 547 44.06 -25.61 34.59
CA PHE A 547 43.36 -26.40 33.60
C PHE A 547 41.85 -26.45 33.86
N LEU A 548 41.42 -26.70 35.10
CA LEU A 548 39.99 -26.70 35.46
C LEU A 548 39.35 -25.32 35.27
N THR A 549 40.10 -24.26 35.55
CA THR A 549 39.62 -22.88 35.30
C THR A 549 39.46 -22.61 33.81
N ALA A 550 40.43 -23.00 32.99
CA ALA A 550 40.34 -22.86 31.53
C ALA A 550 39.24 -23.77 30.94
N ALA A 551 39.09 -24.99 31.44
CA ALA A 551 38.02 -25.91 31.02
C ALA A 551 36.65 -25.38 31.41
N ARG A 552 36.46 -24.87 32.62
CA ARG A 552 35.22 -24.20 33.06
C ARG A 552 34.88 -23.04 32.12
N GLU A 553 35.84 -22.18 31.85
CA GLU A 553 35.65 -21.06 30.92
C GLU A 553 35.26 -21.55 29.52
N PHE A 554 35.90 -22.61 29.02
CA PHE A 554 35.52 -23.23 27.74
C PHE A 554 34.05 -23.67 27.72
N PHE A 555 33.60 -24.41 28.73
CA PHE A 555 32.23 -24.88 28.80
C PHE A 555 31.23 -23.73 28.90
N VAL A 556 31.49 -22.71 29.74
CA VAL A 556 30.65 -21.50 29.86
C VAL A 556 30.55 -20.80 28.51
N ARG A 557 31.66 -20.63 27.78
CA ARG A 557 31.62 -20.00 26.44
C ARG A 557 30.87 -20.84 25.42
N MET A 558 30.89 -22.14 25.52
CA MET A 558 30.20 -23.04 24.61
C MET A 558 28.68 -23.12 24.87
N THR A 559 28.23 -22.91 26.13
CA THR A 559 26.83 -23.12 26.54
C THR A 559 26.07 -21.82 26.81
N ASP A 560 26.59 -20.90 27.61
CA ASP A 560 25.81 -19.84 28.24
C ASP A 560 26.31 -18.42 27.97
N ARG A 561 27.41 -18.24 27.23
CA ARG A 561 27.98 -16.90 27.04
C ARG A 561 27.12 -16.06 26.15
N LYS A 562 26.67 -14.91 26.63
CA LYS A 562 26.12 -13.84 25.82
C LYS A 562 27.20 -13.30 24.86
N ILE A 563 26.84 -13.10 23.62
CA ILE A 563 27.72 -12.58 22.56
C ILE A 563 27.57 -11.06 22.45
N PHE A 564 26.42 -10.53 22.80
CA PHE A 564 26.13 -9.10 22.83
C PHE A 564 25.23 -8.74 24.00
N GLU A 565 25.22 -7.49 24.36
CA GLU A 565 24.27 -6.86 25.27
C GLU A 565 23.52 -5.76 24.56
N THR A 566 22.33 -5.41 25.04
CA THR A 566 21.52 -4.30 24.55
C THR A 566 21.39 -3.26 25.66
N ARG A 567 21.51 -1.98 25.30
CA ARG A 567 21.33 -0.86 26.21
C ARG A 567 20.39 0.15 25.63
N ASP A 568 19.25 0.35 26.28
CA ASP A 568 18.33 1.40 25.91
C ASP A 568 18.90 2.78 26.28
N ILE A 569 18.98 3.67 25.31
CA ILE A 569 19.47 5.04 25.49
C ILE A 569 18.27 5.98 25.66
N VAL A 570 17.24 5.81 24.83
CA VAL A 570 15.99 6.55 24.88
C VAL A 570 14.82 5.57 24.94
N VAL A 571 13.85 5.86 25.80
CA VAL A 571 12.59 5.11 25.88
C VAL A 571 11.41 6.09 25.88
N TRP A 572 10.28 5.63 25.35
CA TRP A 572 9.01 6.32 25.45
C TRP A 572 8.17 5.71 26.56
N GLU A 573 7.77 6.52 27.52
CA GLU A 573 6.94 6.10 28.65
C GLU A 573 5.85 7.13 28.94
N ASN A 574 4.62 6.69 28.99
CA ASN A 574 3.45 7.51 29.36
C ASN A 574 3.33 8.83 28.59
N GLY A 575 3.55 8.80 27.27
CA GLY A 575 3.42 9.98 26.39
C GLY A 575 4.64 10.91 26.41
N CYS A 576 5.78 10.45 26.94
CA CYS A 576 7.00 11.28 27.05
C CYS A 576 8.26 10.46 26.75
N TYR A 577 9.19 11.06 26.00
CA TYR A 577 10.52 10.49 25.81
C TYR A 577 11.44 10.79 26.98
N LYS A 578 12.22 9.81 27.38
CA LYS A 578 13.22 9.90 28.46
C LYS A 578 14.55 9.32 28.01
N GLY A 579 15.64 10.00 28.35
CA GLY A 579 16.98 9.42 28.30
C GLY A 579 17.18 8.54 29.52
N VAL A 580 17.44 7.25 29.31
CA VAL A 580 17.61 6.25 30.40
C VAL A 580 19.02 5.68 30.45
N GLY A 581 19.78 5.78 29.34
CA GLY A 581 21.16 5.28 29.24
C GLY A 581 22.10 6.33 28.68
N ARG A 582 23.41 6.03 28.77
CA ARG A 582 24.47 6.78 28.09
C ARG A 582 25.08 5.90 27.02
N LEU A 583 25.48 6.51 25.90
CA LEU A 583 26.27 5.82 24.88
C LEU A 583 27.54 5.26 25.47
N SER A 584 28.01 4.14 24.93
CA SER A 584 29.32 3.59 25.29
C SER A 584 30.46 4.54 24.86
N GLU A 585 31.56 4.54 25.60
CA GLU A 585 32.74 5.37 25.27
C GLU A 585 33.25 5.09 23.85
N GLY A 586 33.20 3.83 23.42
CA GLY A 586 33.56 3.44 22.05
C GLY A 586 32.69 4.06 20.97
N GLN A 587 31.37 4.16 21.20
CA GLN A 587 30.46 4.80 20.26
C GLN A 587 30.62 6.33 20.25
N ILE A 588 30.81 6.94 21.43
CA ILE A 588 31.08 8.39 21.52
C ILE A 588 32.37 8.71 20.74
N ALA A 589 33.48 8.03 21.02
CA ALA A 589 34.74 8.24 20.31
C ALA A 589 34.63 8.05 18.80
N SER A 590 33.85 7.04 18.37
CA SER A 590 33.60 6.76 16.94
C SER A 590 32.78 7.84 16.28
N ILE A 591 31.78 8.40 16.96
CA ILE A 591 30.96 9.51 16.48
C ILE A 591 31.84 10.77 16.34
N GLU A 592 32.58 11.12 17.36
CA GLU A 592 33.45 12.29 17.37
C GLU A 592 34.50 12.28 16.26
N GLN A 593 35.03 11.10 15.88
CA GLN A 593 35.99 10.97 14.77
C GLN A 593 35.41 11.39 13.41
N THR A 594 34.11 11.26 13.22
CA THR A 594 33.44 11.55 11.94
C THR A 594 32.90 12.97 11.86
N LEU A 595 32.81 13.69 12.98
CA LEU A 595 32.28 15.06 13.04
C LEU A 595 33.35 16.10 12.66
N THR A 596 32.87 17.21 12.07
CA THR A 596 33.70 18.41 11.85
C THR A 596 34.05 19.09 13.18
N SER A 597 35.02 20.03 13.15
CA SER A 597 35.40 20.78 14.34
C SER A 597 34.22 21.53 14.96
N ASP A 598 33.41 22.19 14.13
CA ASP A 598 32.23 22.97 14.55
C ASP A 598 31.14 22.06 15.16
N GLU A 599 30.94 20.86 14.57
CA GLU A 599 29.96 19.88 15.07
C GLU A 599 30.38 19.21 16.40
N ARG A 600 31.68 19.21 16.72
CA ARG A 600 32.18 18.72 18.01
C ARG A 600 31.98 19.72 19.13
N GLU A 601 31.91 21.01 18.81
CA GLU A 601 31.64 22.06 19.78
C GLU A 601 30.14 22.19 20.10
N GLU A 602 29.25 21.81 19.18
CA GLU A 602 27.79 21.71 19.37
C GLU A 602 27.43 20.52 20.29
#